data_488654a6107a08a6e8d07cefe65d3a1e
#
_entry.id   488654a6107a08a6e8d07cefe65d3a1e
#
_cell.length_a   1.000
_cell.length_b   1.000
_cell.length_c   1.000
_cell.angle_alpha   90.00
_cell.angle_beta   90.00
_cell.angle_gamma   90.00
#
_symmetry.space_group_name_H-M   'P 1'
#
loop_
_entity.id
_entity.type
_entity.pdbx_description
1 polymer ?
#
loop_
_entity_poly.entity_id
_entity_poly.type
_entity_poly.pdbx_seq_one_letter_code
_entity_poly.pdbx_strand_id
1 'polypeptide(L)'
;MSRSLRKSSSFLVSSFFSAAAIWFARLYYAGDIIGVFDPGVFSIGDTLCLSDEKYRFEGIPTFAPEHFARLRQVDTMKRKQFLKGVSQIAQEGAIQIFQEMKGGMEEIIVGVVGVLQFDVLMFRLKNEYNVEAGLEMLPYEYIRWIVSPTAPESIQGTSDMKRVMDLKGNPLLLFANSWSPGMVLDRNPGLKLAEFGTNQA
;
A
#
# COMPACT_ATOMS: atom_id res chain seq x y z
N MET A 1 8.21 -35.97 0.29
CA MET A 1 7.01 -35.24 0.74
C MET A 1 7.33 -33.74 0.60
N SER A 2 6.79 -33.11 -0.41
CA SER A 2 6.96 -31.67 -0.67
C SER A 2 5.98 -30.90 0.21
N ARG A 3 6.47 -30.17 1.23
CA ARG A 3 5.67 -29.27 2.04
C ARG A 3 5.64 -27.91 1.34
N SER A 4 4.45 -27.44 0.98
CA SER A 4 4.27 -26.12 0.36
C SER A 4 4.14 -25.03 1.41
N LEU A 5 4.80 -23.89 1.20
CA LEU A 5 4.60 -22.68 1.99
C LEU A 5 3.35 -21.94 1.50
N ARG A 6 2.54 -21.44 2.40
CA ARG A 6 1.34 -20.65 2.11
C ARG A 6 1.43 -19.26 2.66
N LYS A 7 0.94 -18.30 1.89
CA LYS A 7 0.66 -16.94 2.36
C LYS A 7 -0.58 -16.98 3.28
N SER A 8 -0.54 -16.30 4.41
CA SER A 8 -1.62 -16.28 5.41
C SER A 8 -2.89 -15.54 4.95
N SER A 9 -2.87 -14.86 3.81
CA SER A 9 -4.08 -14.37 3.14
C SER A 9 -4.44 -15.37 2.04
N SER A 10 -5.61 -15.96 2.12
CA SER A 10 -6.26 -17.05 1.39
C SER A 10 -5.95 -17.25 -0.12
N PHE A 11 -4.68 -17.28 -0.53
CA PHE A 11 -4.28 -17.64 -1.87
C PHE A 11 -3.37 -18.87 -1.86
N LEU A 12 -3.81 -19.91 -2.56
CA LEU A 12 -3.01 -21.09 -2.88
C LEU A 12 -1.82 -20.67 -3.74
N VAL A 13 -0.63 -20.60 -3.17
CA VAL A 13 0.61 -20.51 -3.94
C VAL A 13 0.88 -21.88 -4.54
N SER A 14 0.54 -22.01 -5.83
CA SER A 14 0.82 -23.20 -6.64
C SER A 14 2.32 -23.48 -6.70
N SER A 15 2.70 -24.63 -6.18
CA SER A 15 3.79 -25.59 -6.49
C SER A 15 5.01 -25.19 -7.32
N PHE A 16 5.64 -24.05 -7.15
CA PHE A 16 6.94 -23.76 -7.77
C PHE A 16 7.98 -23.20 -6.79
N PHE A 17 7.93 -23.59 -5.52
CA PHE A 17 9.11 -23.44 -4.68
C PHE A 17 10.11 -24.55 -5.01
N SER A 18 11.21 -24.17 -5.65
CA SER A 18 12.34 -25.06 -5.87
C SER A 18 12.73 -25.74 -4.55
N ALA A 19 12.94 -27.06 -4.59
CA ALA A 19 13.40 -27.86 -3.44
C ALA A 19 14.61 -27.27 -2.72
N ALA A 20 15.38 -26.39 -3.37
CA ALA A 20 16.51 -25.67 -2.80
C ALA A 20 16.10 -24.69 -1.67
N ALA A 21 15.01 -23.93 -1.82
CA ALA A 21 14.57 -22.98 -0.78
C ALA A 21 14.11 -23.71 0.50
N ILE A 22 13.51 -24.90 0.33
CA ILE A 22 13.07 -25.74 1.46
C ILE A 22 14.26 -26.42 2.17
N TRP A 23 15.34 -26.69 1.44
CA TRP A 23 16.55 -27.30 2.01
C TRP A 23 17.31 -26.33 2.92
N PHE A 24 17.37 -25.07 2.55
CA PHE A 24 17.95 -24.01 3.36
C PHE A 24 17.21 -23.78 4.68
N ALA A 25 15.87 -23.87 4.69
CA ALA A 25 15.05 -23.68 5.90
C ALA A 25 15.31 -24.67 7.05
N ARG A 26 16.05 -25.76 6.81
CA ARG A 26 16.43 -26.73 7.84
C ARG A 26 17.68 -26.37 8.65
N LEU A 27 18.37 -25.29 8.28
CA LEU A 27 19.66 -24.89 8.88
C LEU A 27 19.54 -23.62 9.76
N TYR A 28 18.31 -23.08 9.93
CA TYR A 28 18.11 -21.84 10.68
C TYR A 28 17.41 -22.08 12.02
N TYR A 29 17.80 -21.29 13.01
CA TYR A 29 17.24 -21.30 14.36
C TYR A 29 16.28 -20.14 14.55
N ALA A 30 15.42 -20.23 15.59
CA ALA A 30 14.53 -19.13 15.96
C ALA A 30 15.36 -17.87 16.27
N GLY A 31 15.03 -16.77 15.61
CA GLY A 31 15.73 -15.48 15.70
C GLY A 31 16.70 -15.18 14.55
N ASP A 32 16.94 -16.14 13.65
CA ASP A 32 17.78 -15.90 12.48
C ASP A 32 17.09 -15.04 11.43
N ILE A 33 17.88 -14.19 10.77
CA ILE A 33 17.44 -13.40 9.60
C ILE A 33 17.87 -14.15 8.35
N ILE A 34 16.89 -14.49 7.51
CA ILE A 34 17.13 -15.25 6.28
C ILE A 34 16.67 -14.48 5.05
N GLY A 35 17.37 -14.66 3.94
CA GLY A 35 16.94 -14.19 2.64
C GLY A 35 16.08 -15.24 1.93
N VAL A 36 14.93 -14.84 1.41
CA VAL A 36 14.05 -15.71 0.62
C VAL A 36 13.88 -15.10 -0.77
N PHE A 37 14.04 -15.92 -1.80
CA PHE A 37 13.75 -15.48 -3.16
C PHE A 37 12.26 -15.25 -3.31
N ASP A 38 11.88 -14.04 -3.73
CA ASP A 38 10.50 -13.68 -4.00
C ASP A 38 10.21 -13.62 -5.51
N PRO A 39 9.31 -14.45 -6.03
CA PRO A 39 8.84 -14.35 -7.42
C PRO A 39 7.81 -13.20 -7.62
N GLY A 40 7.69 -12.25 -6.71
CA GLY A 40 6.73 -11.15 -6.74
C GLY A 40 5.39 -11.48 -6.08
N VAL A 41 5.40 -12.41 -5.12
CA VAL A 41 4.18 -12.88 -4.40
C VAL A 41 4.10 -12.31 -2.99
N PHE A 42 5.24 -12.03 -2.37
CA PHE A 42 5.31 -11.59 -0.98
C PHE A 42 5.22 -10.07 -0.85
N SER A 43 4.68 -9.64 0.27
CA SER A 43 4.66 -8.23 0.66
C SER A 43 5.31 -8.06 2.04
N ILE A 44 5.83 -6.88 2.31
CA ILE A 44 6.38 -6.56 3.63
C ILE A 44 5.29 -6.78 4.69
N GLY A 45 5.64 -7.50 5.76
CA GLY A 45 4.70 -7.87 6.83
C GLY A 45 3.95 -9.19 6.62
N ASP A 46 4.17 -9.88 5.50
CA ASP A 46 3.60 -11.22 5.32
C ASP A 46 4.25 -12.24 6.24
N THR A 47 3.46 -13.15 6.78
CA THR A 47 3.93 -14.31 7.55
C THR A 47 4.03 -15.52 6.64
N LEU A 48 5.20 -16.15 6.59
CA LEU A 48 5.42 -17.40 5.87
C LEU A 48 5.33 -18.57 6.85
N CYS A 49 4.40 -19.48 6.62
CA CYS A 49 4.21 -20.66 7.45
C CYS A 49 4.03 -21.93 6.61
N LEU A 50 4.18 -23.08 7.22
CA LEU A 50 3.84 -24.36 6.60
C LEU A 50 2.32 -24.47 6.41
N SER A 51 1.87 -25.22 5.42
CA SER A 51 0.47 -25.32 5.01
C SER A 51 -0.52 -25.71 6.12
N ASP A 52 -0.05 -26.41 7.15
CA ASP A 52 -0.87 -26.94 8.23
C ASP A 52 -0.91 -26.02 9.46
N GLU A 53 -0.07 -24.98 9.50
CA GLU A 53 0.01 -24.02 10.60
C GLU A 53 -0.72 -22.73 10.25
N LYS A 54 -1.62 -22.30 11.13
CA LYS A 54 -2.38 -21.05 10.99
C LYS A 54 -1.81 -19.96 11.91
N TYR A 55 -0.49 -19.84 11.95
CA TYR A 55 0.15 -18.81 12.74
C TYR A 55 0.33 -17.54 11.90
N ARG A 56 0.03 -16.39 12.49
CA ARG A 56 0.24 -15.08 11.88
C ARG A 56 0.86 -14.14 12.91
N PHE A 57 1.98 -13.53 12.55
CA PHE A 57 2.56 -12.44 13.33
C PHE A 57 1.74 -11.16 13.11
N GLU A 58 1.74 -10.29 14.12
CA GLU A 58 1.22 -8.94 13.94
C GLU A 58 1.95 -8.23 12.81
N GLY A 59 1.20 -7.55 11.94
CA GLY A 59 1.79 -6.85 10.79
C GLY A 59 2.70 -5.70 11.24
N ILE A 60 3.65 -5.35 10.39
CA ILE A 60 4.50 -4.18 10.61
C ILE A 60 3.61 -2.92 10.54
N PRO A 61 3.64 -2.03 11.54
CA PRO A 61 2.89 -0.78 11.50
C PRO A 61 3.27 0.04 10.26
N THR A 62 2.29 0.46 9.49
CA THR A 62 2.51 1.36 8.37
C THR A 62 2.31 2.79 8.87
N PHE A 63 3.34 3.63 8.77
CA PHE A 63 3.22 5.04 9.12
C PHE A 63 2.24 5.74 8.18
N ALA A 64 1.40 6.61 8.74
CA ALA A 64 0.53 7.44 7.94
C ALA A 64 1.37 8.42 7.11
N PRO A 65 1.11 8.57 5.81
CA PRO A 65 1.78 9.57 5.00
C PRO A 65 1.42 10.99 5.47
N GLU A 66 2.41 11.89 5.40
CA GLU A 66 2.27 13.31 5.76
C GLU A 66 2.32 14.22 4.51
N HIS A 67 2.84 13.70 3.40
CA HIS A 67 2.94 14.43 2.15
C HIS A 67 2.31 13.65 1.01
N PHE A 68 1.55 14.35 0.18
CA PHE A 68 0.82 13.74 -0.93
C PHE A 68 1.15 14.45 -2.23
N ALA A 69 1.30 13.68 -3.29
CA ALA A 69 1.50 14.20 -4.62
C ALA A 69 0.73 13.38 -5.66
N ARG A 70 0.30 14.04 -6.70
CA ARG A 70 -0.25 13.40 -7.89
C ARG A 70 0.89 13.01 -8.82
N LEU A 71 0.94 11.74 -9.17
CA LEU A 71 1.94 11.19 -10.07
C LEU A 71 1.30 10.95 -11.43
N ARG A 72 1.86 11.56 -12.47
CA ARG A 72 1.41 11.43 -13.86
C ARG A 72 2.52 10.89 -14.74
N GLN A 73 2.21 9.96 -15.61
CA GLN A 73 3.14 9.55 -16.66
C GLN A 73 3.25 10.64 -17.74
N VAL A 74 4.45 10.87 -18.26
CA VAL A 74 4.69 11.80 -19.36
C VAL A 74 4.44 11.10 -20.71
N ASP A 75 4.95 9.87 -20.86
CA ASP A 75 4.82 9.08 -22.08
C ASP A 75 3.77 7.99 -21.92
N THR A 76 2.63 8.15 -22.60
CA THR A 76 1.52 7.18 -22.56
C THR A 76 1.87 5.81 -23.12
N MET A 77 2.87 5.70 -24.01
CA MET A 77 3.31 4.42 -24.56
C MET A 77 4.00 3.54 -23.51
N LYS A 78 4.56 4.14 -22.47
CA LYS A 78 5.23 3.43 -21.36
C LYS A 78 4.32 3.12 -20.17
N ARG A 79 2.99 3.14 -20.36
CA ARG A 79 2.01 2.94 -19.28
C ARG A 79 2.23 1.64 -18.48
N LYS A 80 2.55 0.54 -19.15
CA LYS A 80 2.79 -0.74 -18.46
C LYS A 80 4.01 -0.70 -17.56
N GLN A 81 5.11 -0.10 -18.03
CA GLN A 81 6.34 0.08 -17.26
C GLN A 81 6.10 1.02 -16.08
N PHE A 82 5.36 2.12 -16.31
CA PHE A 82 4.99 3.07 -15.27
C PHE A 82 4.22 2.40 -14.14
N LEU A 83 3.11 1.72 -14.45
CA LEU A 83 2.28 1.03 -13.46
C LEU A 83 3.07 -0.07 -12.72
N LYS A 84 3.90 -0.84 -13.45
CA LYS A 84 4.75 -1.86 -12.86
C LYS A 84 5.75 -1.25 -11.88
N GLY A 85 6.46 -0.18 -12.28
CA GLY A 85 7.46 0.49 -11.46
C GLY A 85 6.84 1.07 -10.19
N VAL A 86 5.75 1.81 -10.32
CA VAL A 86 5.04 2.41 -9.18
C VAL A 86 4.55 1.34 -8.20
N SER A 87 3.92 0.27 -8.71
CA SER A 87 3.44 -0.83 -7.86
C SER A 87 4.58 -1.56 -7.14
N GLN A 88 5.70 -1.79 -7.81
CA GLN A 88 6.84 -2.49 -7.22
C GLN A 88 7.52 -1.66 -6.13
N ILE A 89 7.73 -0.36 -6.37
CA ILE A 89 8.28 0.57 -5.37
C ILE A 89 7.35 0.67 -4.15
N ALA A 90 6.02 0.63 -4.36
CA ALA A 90 5.05 0.63 -3.27
C ALA A 90 5.06 -0.68 -2.46
N GLN A 91 5.24 -1.83 -3.12
CA GLN A 91 5.36 -3.13 -2.43
C GLN A 91 6.58 -3.20 -1.53
N GLU A 92 7.65 -2.50 -1.88
CA GLU A 92 8.86 -2.35 -1.06
C GLU A 92 8.66 -1.39 0.14
N GLY A 93 7.47 -0.77 0.27
CA GLY A 93 7.14 0.13 1.38
C GLY A 93 7.75 1.52 1.30
N ALA A 94 8.42 1.87 0.18
CA ALA A 94 9.03 3.18 0.00
C ALA A 94 8.00 4.31 -0.17
N ILE A 95 6.83 3.98 -0.73
CA ILE A 95 5.72 4.90 -0.96
C ILE A 95 4.38 4.19 -0.69
N GLN A 96 3.33 4.95 -0.49
CA GLN A 96 1.96 4.45 -0.47
C GLN A 96 1.19 4.99 -1.68
N ILE A 97 0.36 4.15 -2.28
CA ILE A 97 -0.42 4.50 -3.47
C ILE A 97 -1.89 4.58 -3.12
N PHE A 98 -2.52 5.63 -3.59
CA PHE A 98 -3.95 5.86 -3.47
C PHE A 98 -4.55 6.16 -4.84
N GLN A 99 -5.80 5.74 -5.02
CA GLN A 99 -6.57 6.02 -6.23
C GLN A 99 -7.79 6.86 -5.86
N GLU A 100 -8.11 7.83 -6.68
CA GLU A 100 -9.33 8.62 -6.50
C GLU A 100 -10.56 7.78 -6.81
N MET A 101 -11.57 7.80 -5.92
CA MET A 101 -12.77 6.97 -6.06
C MET A 101 -13.63 7.31 -7.31
N LYS A 102 -13.56 8.55 -7.80
CA LYS A 102 -14.29 9.03 -8.98
C LYS A 102 -13.42 9.26 -10.22
N GLY A 103 -12.10 9.13 -10.07
CA GLY A 103 -11.12 9.24 -11.15
C GLY A 103 -10.87 7.88 -11.80
N GLY A 104 -10.63 7.87 -13.11
CA GLY A 104 -10.14 6.65 -13.78
C GLY A 104 -8.74 6.28 -13.27
N MET A 105 -8.22 5.12 -13.68
CA MET A 105 -6.86 4.63 -13.36
C MET A 105 -5.72 5.58 -13.78
N GLU A 106 -6.04 6.75 -14.27
CA GLU A 106 -5.05 7.68 -14.85
C GLU A 106 -4.38 8.57 -13.82
N GLU A 107 -4.99 8.78 -12.66
CA GLU A 107 -4.44 9.62 -11.60
C GLU A 107 -4.07 8.78 -10.38
N ILE A 108 -2.77 8.61 -10.20
CA ILE A 108 -2.20 7.96 -9.02
C ILE A 108 -1.81 9.05 -8.02
N ILE A 109 -2.33 8.94 -6.80
CA ILE A 109 -1.88 9.75 -5.68
C ILE A 109 -0.86 8.94 -4.91
N VAL A 110 0.30 9.54 -4.68
CA VAL A 110 1.38 8.95 -3.89
C VAL A 110 1.46 9.67 -2.55
N GLY A 111 1.49 8.89 -1.48
CA GLY A 111 1.72 9.38 -0.13
C GLY A 111 3.07 8.92 0.40
N VAL A 112 3.78 9.80 1.08
CA VAL A 112 5.09 9.56 1.68
C VAL A 112 5.18 10.19 3.06
N VAL A 113 6.03 9.65 3.93
CA VAL A 113 6.29 10.22 5.25
C VAL A 113 7.25 11.41 5.15
N GLY A 114 8.23 11.36 4.25
CA GLY A 114 9.20 12.43 4.04
C GLY A 114 9.35 12.80 2.58
N VAL A 115 9.48 14.09 2.28
CA VAL A 115 9.51 14.64 0.90
C VAL A 115 10.61 14.05 0.02
N LEU A 116 11.76 13.66 0.61
CA LEU A 116 12.85 13.04 -0.13
C LEU A 116 12.49 11.70 -0.77
N GLN A 117 11.45 11.02 -0.27
CA GLN A 117 10.95 9.79 -0.88
C GLN A 117 10.37 10.02 -2.29
N PHE A 118 9.89 11.24 -2.58
CA PHE A 118 9.48 11.60 -3.93
C PHE A 118 10.67 11.65 -4.90
N ASP A 119 11.80 12.19 -4.46
CA ASP A 119 13.02 12.24 -5.29
C ASP A 119 13.53 10.82 -5.59
N VAL A 120 13.50 9.94 -4.57
CA VAL A 120 13.85 8.51 -4.74
C VAL A 120 12.90 7.84 -5.71
N LEU A 121 11.59 8.07 -5.61
CA LEU A 121 10.58 7.55 -6.53
C LEU A 121 10.89 7.97 -7.97
N MET A 122 11.09 9.27 -8.20
CA MET A 122 11.35 9.81 -9.53
C MET A 122 12.65 9.27 -10.12
N PHE A 123 13.71 9.20 -9.30
CA PHE A 123 14.99 8.61 -9.69
C PHE A 123 14.85 7.15 -10.11
N ARG A 124 14.16 6.34 -9.33
CA ARG A 124 13.95 4.92 -9.59
C ARG A 124 13.09 4.69 -10.84
N LEU A 125 11.98 5.44 -11.01
CA LEU A 125 11.16 5.34 -12.21
C LEU A 125 11.96 5.62 -13.48
N LYS A 126 12.83 6.61 -13.44
CA LYS A 126 13.67 6.96 -14.59
C LYS A 126 14.76 5.91 -14.85
N ASN A 127 15.51 5.50 -13.84
CA ASN A 127 16.72 4.69 -14.02
C ASN A 127 16.45 3.18 -14.05
N GLU A 128 15.46 2.68 -13.31
CA GLU A 128 15.17 1.25 -13.25
C GLU A 128 14.07 0.84 -14.26
N TYR A 129 13.10 1.72 -14.50
CA TYR A 129 11.94 1.42 -15.36
C TYR A 129 11.95 2.18 -16.69
N ASN A 130 12.93 3.09 -16.89
CA ASN A 130 13.03 3.95 -18.08
C ASN A 130 11.73 4.73 -18.36
N VAL A 131 11.12 5.26 -17.30
CA VAL A 131 9.85 6.00 -17.35
C VAL A 131 10.08 7.41 -16.81
N GLU A 132 9.64 8.42 -17.56
CA GLU A 132 9.55 9.79 -17.07
C GLU A 132 8.13 10.04 -16.54
N ALA A 133 8.06 10.61 -15.36
CA ALA A 133 6.83 10.98 -14.69
C ALA A 133 6.85 12.44 -14.25
N GLY A 134 5.69 13.04 -14.12
CA GLY A 134 5.49 14.36 -13.50
C GLY A 134 4.93 14.20 -12.09
N LEU A 135 5.40 15.01 -11.16
CA LEU A 135 4.95 15.05 -9.78
C LEU A 135 4.31 16.41 -9.49
N GLU A 136 3.08 16.42 -9.01
CA GLU A 136 2.34 17.59 -8.59
C GLU A 136 1.96 17.48 -7.11
N MET A 137 2.53 18.33 -6.26
CA MET A 137 2.24 18.32 -4.82
C MET A 137 0.78 18.65 -4.56
N LEU A 138 0.16 17.90 -3.65
CA LEU A 138 -1.22 18.11 -3.23
C LEU A 138 -1.26 18.74 -1.82
N PRO A 139 -2.24 19.57 -1.53
CA PRO A 139 -2.34 20.30 -0.25
C PRO A 139 -2.96 19.45 0.87
N TYR A 140 -2.63 18.16 0.92
CA TYR A 140 -3.12 17.25 1.96
C TYR A 140 -1.98 16.87 2.89
N GLU A 141 -2.29 16.82 4.19
CA GLU A 141 -1.33 16.47 5.24
C GLU A 141 -1.85 15.36 6.16
N TYR A 142 -3.16 15.11 6.15
CA TYR A 142 -3.78 14.16 7.06
C TYR A 142 -4.54 13.09 6.28
N ILE A 143 -4.39 11.84 6.72
CA ILE A 143 -5.10 10.70 6.17
C ILE A 143 -5.88 10.00 7.28
N ARG A 144 -7.10 9.51 6.96
CA ARG A 144 -7.93 8.74 7.89
C ARG A 144 -8.59 7.58 7.17
N TRP A 145 -8.55 6.41 7.77
CA TRP A 145 -9.21 5.20 7.28
C TRP A 145 -10.65 5.16 7.74
N ILE A 146 -11.56 4.83 6.83
CA ILE A 146 -12.97 4.62 7.15
C ILE A 146 -13.11 3.20 7.70
N VAL A 147 -13.39 3.08 9.00
CA VAL A 147 -13.53 1.78 9.68
C VAL A 147 -14.98 1.42 10.01
N SER A 148 -15.93 2.30 9.72
CA SER A 148 -17.36 2.05 9.81
C SER A 148 -17.92 1.49 8.51
N PRO A 149 -19.08 0.80 8.52
CA PRO A 149 -19.74 0.30 7.31
C PRO A 149 -20.38 1.40 6.47
N THR A 150 -19.99 2.67 6.67
CA THR A 150 -20.53 3.84 5.97
C THR A 150 -19.98 3.87 4.55
N ALA A 151 -20.87 3.96 3.57
CA ALA A 151 -20.45 4.12 2.17
C ALA A 151 -19.68 5.44 2.00
N PRO A 152 -18.45 5.43 1.44
CA PRO A 152 -17.62 6.63 1.34
C PRO A 152 -18.29 7.77 0.55
N GLU A 153 -19.18 7.43 -0.38
CA GLU A 153 -19.90 8.37 -1.23
C GLU A 153 -20.98 9.15 -0.47
N SER A 154 -21.54 8.54 0.59
CA SER A 154 -22.58 9.15 1.43
C SER A 154 -22.03 10.12 2.47
N ILE A 155 -20.71 10.16 2.70
CA ILE A 155 -20.10 11.01 3.71
C ILE A 155 -20.24 12.47 3.30
N GLN A 156 -20.81 13.29 4.17
CA GLN A 156 -20.86 14.74 4.00
C GLN A 156 -19.48 15.33 4.30
N GLY A 157 -18.73 15.67 3.23
CA GLY A 157 -17.38 16.16 3.33
C GLY A 157 -17.26 17.67 3.49
N THR A 158 -16.03 18.11 3.64
CA THR A 158 -15.60 19.50 3.56
C THR A 158 -14.95 19.76 2.19
N SER A 159 -14.77 21.03 1.81
CA SER A 159 -14.16 21.41 0.52
C SER A 159 -12.69 21.00 0.39
N ASP A 160 -12.03 20.79 1.51
CA ASP A 160 -10.62 20.40 1.63
C ASP A 160 -10.42 18.89 1.83
N MET A 161 -11.48 18.09 1.66
CA MET A 161 -11.45 16.64 1.80
C MET A 161 -11.42 15.95 0.43
N LYS A 162 -10.62 14.91 0.31
CA LYS A 162 -10.61 14.04 -0.87
C LYS A 162 -10.84 12.57 -0.49
N ARG A 163 -11.68 11.88 -1.25
CA ARG A 163 -11.96 10.45 -1.08
C ARG A 163 -11.03 9.64 -1.97
N VAL A 164 -10.32 8.72 -1.37
CA VAL A 164 -9.38 7.84 -2.06
C VAL A 164 -9.54 6.40 -1.59
N MET A 165 -8.98 5.48 -2.36
CA MET A 165 -8.83 4.07 -2.01
C MET A 165 -7.35 3.69 -2.00
N ASP A 166 -6.95 2.82 -1.11
CA ASP A 166 -5.63 2.18 -1.16
C ASP A 166 -5.61 1.01 -2.18
N LEU A 167 -4.43 0.42 -2.39
CA LEU A 167 -4.27 -0.74 -3.28
C LEU A 167 -5.03 -1.99 -2.83
N LYS A 168 -5.45 -2.06 -1.57
CA LYS A 168 -6.25 -3.17 -1.01
C LYS A 168 -7.76 -2.93 -1.16
N GLY A 169 -8.17 -1.76 -1.68
CA GLY A 169 -9.56 -1.37 -1.83
C GLY A 169 -10.18 -0.78 -0.57
N ASN A 170 -9.40 -0.46 0.45
CA ASN A 170 -9.92 0.21 1.64
C ASN A 170 -10.17 1.69 1.35
N PRO A 171 -11.35 2.21 1.72
CA PRO A 171 -11.66 3.62 1.52
C PRO A 171 -11.01 4.49 2.59
N LEU A 172 -10.49 5.64 2.16
CA LEU A 172 -9.80 6.62 3.00
C LEU A 172 -10.22 8.03 2.66
N LEU A 173 -9.96 8.93 3.59
CA LEU A 173 -10.16 10.36 3.43
C LEU A 173 -8.83 11.08 3.62
N LEU A 174 -8.49 11.97 2.69
CA LEU A 174 -7.38 12.91 2.80
C LEU A 174 -7.95 14.28 3.22
N PHE A 175 -7.21 15.00 4.07
CA PHE A 175 -7.57 16.32 4.57
C PHE A 175 -6.38 17.26 4.50
N ALA A 176 -6.65 18.52 4.19
CA ALA A 176 -5.61 19.56 4.14
C ALA A 176 -5.23 20.12 5.52
N ASN A 177 -6.05 19.89 6.54
CA ASN A 177 -5.83 20.45 7.89
C ASN A 177 -6.31 19.50 9.00
N SER A 178 -5.83 19.73 10.23
CA SER A 178 -6.04 18.86 11.38
C SER A 178 -7.47 18.88 11.96
N TRP A 179 -8.25 19.90 11.68
CA TRP A 179 -9.61 20.09 12.26
C TRP A 179 -10.72 19.56 11.34
N SER A 180 -10.46 19.41 10.04
CA SER A 180 -11.45 18.88 9.09
C SER A 180 -11.95 17.47 9.40
N PRO A 181 -11.13 16.52 9.90
CA PRO A 181 -11.63 15.21 10.33
C PRO A 181 -12.73 15.31 11.39
N GLY A 182 -12.57 16.21 12.38
CA GLY A 182 -13.58 16.47 13.41
C GLY A 182 -14.89 16.98 12.83
N MET A 183 -14.82 17.98 11.94
CA MET A 183 -16.01 18.52 11.26
C MET A 183 -16.77 17.45 10.43
N VAL A 184 -16.03 16.54 9.80
CA VAL A 184 -16.63 15.46 9.04
C VAL A 184 -17.32 14.44 9.96
N LEU A 185 -16.73 14.12 11.12
CA LEU A 185 -17.36 13.25 12.12
C LEU A 185 -18.66 13.87 12.67
N ASP A 186 -18.66 15.17 12.98
CA ASP A 186 -19.84 15.87 13.48
C ASP A 186 -21.02 15.87 12.47
N ARG A 187 -20.70 15.95 11.19
CA ARG A 187 -21.70 15.92 10.11
C ARG A 187 -22.22 14.53 9.74
N ASN A 188 -21.50 13.48 10.17
CA ASN A 188 -21.81 12.11 9.79
C ASN A 188 -21.93 11.22 11.03
N PRO A 189 -23.07 11.25 11.75
CA PRO A 189 -23.29 10.39 12.91
C PRO A 189 -23.13 8.91 12.54
N GLY A 190 -22.27 8.18 13.29
CA GLY A 190 -21.96 6.77 13.04
C GLY A 190 -20.73 6.52 12.16
N LEU A 191 -20.15 7.54 11.54
CA LEU A 191 -18.85 7.44 10.88
C LEU A 191 -17.76 7.22 11.93
N LYS A 192 -16.87 6.26 11.68
CA LYS A 192 -15.67 6.03 12.48
C LYS A 192 -14.44 6.13 11.60
N LEU A 193 -13.49 6.95 12.02
CA LEU A 193 -12.22 7.15 11.34
C LEU A 193 -11.08 6.67 12.24
N ALA A 194 -10.10 5.99 11.65
CA ALA A 194 -8.87 5.57 12.32
C ALA A 194 -7.66 6.32 11.75
N GLU A 195 -6.65 6.55 12.58
CA GLU A 195 -5.38 7.19 12.16
C GLU A 195 -4.44 6.23 11.45
N PHE A 196 -4.58 4.96 11.73
CA PHE A 196 -3.75 3.90 11.15
C PHE A 196 -4.62 2.90 10.42
N GLY A 197 -4.12 2.41 9.29
CA GLY A 197 -4.74 1.29 8.60
C GLY A 197 -4.69 0.05 9.52
N THR A 198 -5.84 -0.35 10.04
CA THR A 198 -5.94 -1.65 10.68
C THR A 198 -5.83 -2.69 9.59
N ASN A 199 -4.78 -3.52 9.61
CA ASN A 199 -4.74 -4.76 8.87
C ASN A 199 -5.81 -5.71 9.46
N GLN A 200 -7.09 -5.36 9.31
CA GLN A 200 -8.17 -6.30 9.54
C GLN A 200 -8.25 -7.16 8.27
N ALA A 201 -7.70 -8.34 8.38
CA ALA A 201 -8.01 -9.45 7.49
C ALA A 201 -9.09 -10.29 8.11
#